data_48ab44b3cff96a6cb15337877b559a10
#
_entry.id   48ab44b3cff96a6cb15337877b559a10
#
_cell.length_a   1.000
_cell.length_b   1.000
_cell.length_c   1.000
_cell.angle_alpha   90.00
_cell.angle_beta   90.00
_cell.angle_gamma   90.00
#
_symmetry.space_group_name_H-M   'P 1'
#
loop_
_entity.id
_entity.type
_entity.pdbx_description
1 polymer ?
#
loop_
_entity_poly.entity_id
_entity_poly.type
_entity_poly.pdbx_seq_one_letter_code
_entity_poly.pdbx_strand_id
1 'polypeptide(L)'
;LRGNNDGADWSWKAVLPHFRGMEDNNRLLNDYHGSGGQMQVSDPGHIDQMSRWFVQSVQALGEPFNPDFNGASQRGVGFYQFMNRHGRRSSAAYAFLSPLEGDPRLTLRLEARAERILIENGRAVGVQWRDKAGTLHQSHARGEVIVTAGALITPKLLMLSGIGPADHLREHGIAVVADL
;
A
#
# COMPACT_ATOMS: atom_id res chain seq x y z
N LEU A 1 -10.05 -2.63 20.61
CA LEU A 1 -10.13 -3.37 19.35
C LEU A 1 -9.23 -4.59 19.46
N ARG A 2 -9.69 -5.64 20.09
CA ARG A 2 -9.18 -6.96 19.76
C ARG A 2 -9.76 -7.20 18.37
N GLY A 3 -8.98 -6.90 17.34
CA GLY A 3 -9.23 -7.47 16.04
C GLY A 3 -9.36 -8.96 16.29
N ASN A 4 -10.51 -9.53 15.98
CA ASN A 4 -10.52 -10.92 15.64
C ASN A 4 -9.50 -11.02 14.52
N ASN A 5 -8.30 -11.40 14.90
CA ASN A 5 -7.34 -11.93 13.97
C ASN A 5 -7.98 -13.27 13.63
N ASP A 6 -8.88 -13.27 12.64
CA ASP A 6 -9.64 -14.44 12.18
C ASP A 6 -8.70 -15.49 11.59
N GLY A 7 -7.48 -15.58 12.16
CA GLY A 7 -6.44 -16.48 11.72
C GLY A 7 -5.84 -16.11 10.37
N ALA A 8 -6.00 -14.87 9.90
CA ALA A 8 -5.36 -14.41 8.68
C ALA A 8 -3.84 -14.60 8.81
N ASP A 9 -3.31 -15.53 8.05
CA ASP A 9 -1.89 -15.82 8.01
C ASP A 9 -1.20 -14.77 7.12
N TRP A 10 -0.44 -13.86 7.75
CA TRP A 10 0.38 -12.85 7.09
C TRP A 10 1.83 -13.30 6.89
N SER A 11 2.09 -14.60 7.02
CA SER A 11 3.41 -15.15 6.73
C SER A 11 3.79 -14.95 5.27
N TRP A 12 5.08 -14.96 4.99
CA TRP A 12 5.59 -14.91 3.62
C TRP A 12 4.92 -15.95 2.71
N LYS A 13 4.75 -17.17 3.22
CA LYS A 13 4.12 -18.28 2.47
C LYS A 13 2.68 -17.97 2.07
N ALA A 14 1.93 -17.29 2.94
CA ALA A 14 0.54 -16.94 2.67
C ALA A 14 0.40 -15.73 1.73
N VAL A 15 1.30 -14.72 1.84
CA VAL A 15 1.17 -13.48 1.04
C VAL A 15 1.82 -13.58 -0.34
N LEU A 16 2.86 -14.41 -0.52
CA LEU A 16 3.58 -14.56 -1.78
C LEU A 16 2.67 -14.87 -2.99
N PRO A 17 1.67 -15.77 -2.91
CA PRO A 17 0.76 -16.02 -4.02
C PRO A 17 0.00 -14.78 -4.47
N HIS A 18 -0.35 -13.87 -3.55
CA HIS A 18 -1.03 -12.62 -3.86
C HIS A 18 -0.10 -11.64 -4.58
N PHE A 19 1.16 -11.50 -4.13
CA PHE A 19 2.16 -10.70 -4.83
C PHE A 19 2.38 -11.19 -6.25
N ARG A 20 2.60 -12.51 -6.42
CA ARG A 20 2.75 -13.12 -7.75
C ARG A 20 1.51 -12.95 -8.63
N GLY A 21 0.32 -13.09 -8.05
CA GLY A 21 -0.94 -12.96 -8.78
C GLY A 21 -1.23 -11.53 -9.26
N MET A 22 -0.71 -10.52 -8.56
CA MET A 22 -0.85 -9.12 -8.98
C MET A 22 0.17 -8.69 -10.03
N GLU A 23 1.32 -9.35 -10.07
CA GLU A 23 2.47 -8.95 -10.87
C GLU A 23 2.36 -9.42 -12.33
N ASP A 24 2.75 -8.54 -13.24
CA ASP A 24 3.03 -8.85 -14.64
C ASP A 24 4.48 -8.44 -14.93
N ASN A 25 5.42 -9.35 -14.61
CA ASN A 25 6.85 -9.10 -14.77
C ASN A 25 7.31 -9.40 -16.19
N ASN A 26 8.05 -8.48 -16.79
CA ASN A 26 8.50 -8.60 -18.19
C ASN A 26 9.71 -9.53 -18.38
N ARG A 27 10.42 -9.90 -17.32
CA ARG A 27 11.65 -10.70 -17.41
C ARG A 27 11.71 -11.84 -16.39
N LEU A 28 11.30 -11.57 -15.14
CA LEU A 28 11.41 -12.55 -14.07
C LEU A 28 10.12 -13.37 -13.98
N LEU A 29 10.26 -14.68 -14.22
CA LEU A 29 9.18 -15.64 -14.03
C LEU A 29 9.78 -16.84 -13.28
N ASN A 30 9.57 -16.84 -11.96
CA ASN A 30 10.13 -17.83 -11.03
C ASN A 30 9.24 -17.99 -9.79
N ASP A 31 9.77 -18.60 -8.74
CA ASP A 31 9.02 -18.83 -7.50
C ASP A 31 8.62 -17.55 -6.76
N TYR A 32 9.26 -16.43 -7.04
CA TYR A 32 9.03 -15.12 -6.39
C TYR A 32 8.20 -14.17 -7.24
N HIS A 33 8.21 -14.33 -8.56
CA HIS A 33 7.61 -13.41 -9.54
C HIS A 33 6.50 -14.06 -10.35
N GLY A 34 5.55 -13.24 -10.78
CA GLY A 34 4.42 -13.65 -11.60
C GLY A 34 4.33 -12.92 -12.93
N SER A 35 3.44 -13.41 -13.80
CA SER A 35 3.09 -12.79 -15.06
C SER A 35 1.57 -12.77 -15.24
N GLY A 36 1.08 -11.85 -16.08
CA GLY A 36 -0.35 -11.72 -16.40
C GLY A 36 -1.19 -11.04 -15.34
N GLY A 37 -0.59 -10.52 -14.27
CA GLY A 37 -1.28 -9.68 -13.29
C GLY A 37 -1.53 -8.26 -13.81
N GLN A 38 -2.26 -7.47 -13.02
CA GLN A 38 -2.61 -6.09 -13.43
C GLN A 38 -1.46 -5.10 -13.27
N MET A 39 -0.49 -5.39 -12.39
CA MET A 39 0.60 -4.48 -12.07
C MET A 39 1.84 -4.85 -12.87
N GLN A 40 2.11 -4.07 -13.92
CA GLN A 40 3.31 -4.29 -14.73
C GLN A 40 4.57 -3.85 -14.00
N VAL A 41 5.54 -4.76 -14.00
CA VAL A 41 6.89 -4.57 -13.48
C VAL A 41 7.87 -4.82 -14.62
N SER A 42 8.79 -3.89 -14.85
CA SER A 42 9.75 -4.00 -15.93
C SER A 42 11.14 -3.52 -15.55
N ASP A 43 12.11 -4.00 -16.27
CA ASP A 43 13.45 -3.44 -16.25
C ASP A 43 13.43 -1.97 -16.70
N PRO A 44 14.39 -1.14 -16.25
CA PRO A 44 14.52 0.22 -16.73
C PRO A 44 14.74 0.23 -18.25
N GLY A 45 13.96 1.04 -18.97
CA GLY A 45 14.10 1.18 -20.43
C GLY A 45 15.44 1.83 -20.84
N HIS A 46 16.08 2.54 -19.92
CA HIS A 46 17.41 3.12 -20.08
C HIS A 46 18.18 3.03 -18.77
N ILE A 47 19.43 2.66 -18.87
CA ILE A 47 20.41 2.68 -17.77
C ILE A 47 21.53 3.60 -18.18
N ASP A 48 21.69 4.71 -17.47
CA ASP A 48 22.75 5.66 -17.76
C ASP A 48 24.16 5.09 -17.45
N GLN A 49 25.19 5.72 -18.01
CA GLN A 49 26.56 5.23 -17.89
C GLN A 49 27.08 5.31 -16.45
N MET A 50 26.69 6.31 -15.68
CA MET A 50 27.11 6.45 -14.28
C MET A 50 26.59 5.29 -13.43
N SER A 51 25.35 4.90 -13.62
CA SER A 51 24.75 3.75 -12.95
C SER A 51 25.46 2.44 -13.31
N ARG A 52 25.90 2.28 -14.55
CA ARG A 52 26.71 1.12 -14.96
C ARG A 52 28.09 1.11 -14.29
N TRP A 53 28.76 2.26 -14.27
CA TRP A 53 30.05 2.38 -13.58
C TRP A 53 29.92 2.15 -12.08
N PHE A 54 28.87 2.65 -11.44
CA PHE A 54 28.59 2.36 -10.02
C PHE A 54 28.50 0.86 -9.78
N VAL A 55 27.66 0.16 -10.53
CA VAL A 55 27.49 -1.30 -10.40
C VAL A 55 28.82 -2.03 -10.61
N GLN A 56 29.59 -1.67 -11.66
CA GLN A 56 30.90 -2.27 -11.95
C GLN A 56 31.92 -2.01 -10.82
N SER A 57 31.93 -0.78 -10.26
CA SER A 57 32.83 -0.43 -9.16
C SER A 57 32.55 -1.21 -7.89
N VAL A 58 31.25 -1.39 -7.56
CA VAL A 58 30.86 -2.18 -6.39
C VAL A 58 31.15 -3.67 -6.59
N GLN A 59 31.00 -4.20 -7.81
CA GLN A 59 31.42 -5.56 -8.13
C GLN A 59 32.95 -5.73 -8.02
N ALA A 60 33.73 -4.74 -8.40
CA ALA A 60 35.18 -4.77 -8.25
C ALA A 60 35.62 -4.79 -6.77
N LEU A 61 34.78 -4.33 -5.84
CA LEU A 61 34.99 -4.44 -4.39
C LEU A 61 34.56 -5.81 -3.82
N GLY A 62 34.11 -6.73 -4.66
CA GLY A 62 33.76 -8.10 -4.27
C GLY A 62 32.27 -8.36 -4.00
N GLU A 63 31.39 -7.37 -4.19
CA GLU A 63 29.96 -7.62 -4.07
C GLU A 63 29.41 -8.29 -5.33
N PRO A 64 28.57 -9.34 -5.19
CA PRO A 64 28.01 -10.02 -6.34
C PRO A 64 27.01 -9.15 -7.11
N PHE A 65 26.91 -9.38 -8.42
CA PHE A 65 25.78 -8.83 -9.16
C PHE A 65 24.49 -9.53 -8.77
N ASN A 66 23.49 -8.74 -8.38
CA ASN A 66 22.16 -9.26 -8.05
C ASN A 66 21.15 -8.81 -9.14
N PRO A 67 20.64 -9.74 -9.94
CA PRO A 67 19.66 -9.43 -10.98
C PRO A 67 18.22 -9.31 -10.44
N ASP A 68 18.01 -9.64 -9.16
CA ASP A 68 16.68 -9.76 -8.54
C ASP A 68 16.73 -9.51 -7.04
N PHE A 69 16.44 -8.28 -6.62
CA PHE A 69 16.42 -7.90 -5.19
C PHE A 69 15.14 -8.33 -4.46
N ASN A 70 14.13 -8.81 -5.18
CA ASN A 70 12.90 -9.33 -4.62
C ASN A 70 12.82 -10.86 -4.68
N GLY A 71 13.93 -11.51 -5.03
CA GLY A 71 14.07 -12.96 -5.09
C GLY A 71 14.64 -13.56 -3.79
N ALA A 72 15.34 -14.67 -3.95
CA ALA A 72 15.91 -15.45 -2.84
C ALA A 72 16.98 -14.70 -2.03
N SER A 73 17.66 -13.72 -2.62
CA SER A 73 18.74 -12.95 -1.98
C SER A 73 18.61 -11.46 -2.28
N GLN A 74 18.78 -10.65 -1.25
CA GLN A 74 18.83 -9.18 -1.39
C GLN A 74 20.27 -8.64 -1.41
N ARG A 75 21.27 -9.51 -1.19
CA ARG A 75 22.67 -9.08 -1.18
C ARG A 75 23.19 -8.88 -2.59
N GLY A 76 24.01 -7.82 -2.75
CA GLY A 76 24.70 -7.52 -4.00
C GLY A 76 24.39 -6.14 -4.56
N VAL A 77 24.78 -5.93 -5.79
CA VAL A 77 24.58 -4.70 -6.56
C VAL A 77 23.93 -5.01 -7.90
N GLY A 78 23.02 -4.17 -8.35
CA GLY A 78 22.31 -4.37 -9.61
C GLY A 78 21.33 -3.25 -9.92
N PHE A 79 20.44 -3.50 -10.86
CA PHE A 79 19.42 -2.54 -11.26
C PHE A 79 18.04 -3.02 -10.81
N TYR A 80 17.29 -2.14 -10.16
CA TYR A 80 15.93 -2.43 -9.75
C TYR A 80 14.99 -2.46 -10.94
N GLN A 81 14.02 -3.34 -10.89
CA GLN A 81 12.82 -3.23 -11.72
C GLN A 81 11.88 -2.17 -11.14
N PHE A 82 11.03 -1.64 -11.99
CA PHE A 82 10.07 -0.60 -11.62
C PHE A 82 8.65 -1.01 -12.00
N MET A 83 7.68 -0.54 -11.23
CA MET A 83 6.28 -0.55 -11.64
C MET A 83 6.09 0.42 -12.80
N ASN A 84 6.33 -0.08 -14.00
CA ASN A 84 6.35 0.69 -15.24
C ASN A 84 5.61 -0.05 -16.36
N ARG A 85 4.80 0.69 -17.11
CA ARG A 85 4.10 0.22 -18.30
C ARG A 85 4.32 1.22 -19.44
N HIS A 86 4.98 0.79 -20.51
CA HIS A 86 5.25 1.62 -21.68
C HIS A 86 5.84 3.00 -21.34
N GLY A 87 6.85 3.03 -20.47
CA GLY A 87 7.50 4.27 -20.03
C GLY A 87 6.67 5.14 -19.06
N ARG A 88 5.52 4.65 -18.57
CA ARG A 88 4.68 5.32 -17.57
C ARG A 88 4.58 4.49 -16.30
N ARG A 89 4.36 5.17 -15.17
CA ARG A 89 4.19 4.49 -13.88
C ARG A 89 2.94 3.59 -13.92
N SER A 90 3.12 2.29 -13.68
CA SER A 90 2.05 1.34 -13.41
C SER A 90 1.63 1.48 -11.95
N SER A 91 0.82 2.52 -11.64
CA SER A 91 0.34 2.74 -10.28
C SER A 91 -0.80 1.80 -9.93
N ALA A 92 -1.05 1.60 -8.62
CA ALA A 92 -2.22 0.84 -8.15
C ALA A 92 -3.54 1.43 -8.68
N ALA A 93 -3.65 2.76 -8.79
CA ALA A 93 -4.81 3.39 -9.40
C ALA A 93 -4.99 2.98 -10.87
N TYR A 94 -3.90 2.98 -11.64
CA TYR A 94 -3.95 2.54 -13.03
C TYR A 94 -4.25 1.05 -13.15
N ALA A 95 -3.60 0.21 -12.33
CA ALA A 95 -3.75 -1.23 -12.40
C ALA A 95 -5.12 -1.74 -11.91
N PHE A 96 -5.68 -1.14 -10.85
CA PHE A 96 -6.86 -1.68 -10.18
C PHE A 96 -8.09 -0.78 -10.20
N LEU A 97 -7.94 0.55 -10.30
CA LEU A 97 -9.11 1.44 -10.34
C LEU A 97 -9.54 1.76 -11.76
N SER A 98 -8.61 2.04 -12.68
CA SER A 98 -8.98 2.38 -14.06
C SER A 98 -9.84 1.31 -14.77
N PRO A 99 -9.60 -0.01 -14.57
CA PRO A 99 -10.47 -1.03 -15.15
C PRO A 99 -11.90 -1.04 -14.59
N LEU A 100 -12.13 -0.40 -13.43
CA LEU A 100 -13.43 -0.30 -12.77
C LEU A 100 -14.12 1.04 -13.01
N GLU A 101 -13.58 1.87 -13.89
CA GLU A 101 -14.20 3.15 -14.24
C GLU A 101 -15.58 2.90 -14.87
N GLY A 102 -16.61 3.53 -14.27
CA GLY A 102 -18.01 3.31 -14.66
C GLY A 102 -18.68 2.10 -14.04
N ASP A 103 -18.00 1.28 -13.24
CA ASP A 103 -18.63 0.17 -12.50
C ASP A 103 -19.52 0.74 -11.39
N PRO A 104 -20.85 0.44 -11.38
CA PRO A 104 -21.79 0.97 -10.39
C PRO A 104 -21.53 0.47 -8.95
N ARG A 105 -20.70 -0.55 -8.78
CA ARG A 105 -20.27 -1.05 -7.46
C ARG A 105 -19.15 -0.22 -6.84
N LEU A 106 -18.45 0.60 -7.64
CA LEU A 106 -17.36 1.47 -7.18
C LEU A 106 -17.85 2.92 -7.09
N THR A 107 -17.76 3.51 -5.91
CA THR A 107 -17.91 4.97 -5.72
C THR A 107 -16.58 5.57 -5.33
N LEU A 108 -15.97 6.34 -6.22
CA LEU A 108 -14.73 7.06 -5.96
C LEU A 108 -15.03 8.51 -5.57
N ARG A 109 -14.55 8.94 -4.41
CA ARG A 109 -14.65 10.32 -3.92
C ARG A 109 -13.26 10.94 -3.88
N LEU A 110 -12.97 11.83 -4.81
CA LEU A 110 -11.74 12.62 -4.83
C LEU A 110 -11.91 13.91 -4.01
N GLU A 111 -10.79 14.53 -3.61
CA GLU A 111 -10.78 15.74 -2.78
C GLU A 111 -11.63 15.59 -1.49
N ALA A 112 -11.74 14.35 -1.00
CA ALA A 112 -12.46 13.99 0.21
C ALA A 112 -11.45 13.70 1.32
N ARG A 113 -11.38 14.58 2.33
CA ARG A 113 -10.47 14.41 3.46
C ARG A 113 -11.17 13.66 4.58
N ALA A 114 -10.74 12.42 4.86
CA ALA A 114 -11.21 11.69 6.02
C ALA A 114 -10.80 12.43 7.32
N GLU A 115 -11.73 12.65 8.22
CA GLU A 115 -11.49 13.34 9.50
C GLU A 115 -11.56 12.40 10.71
N ARG A 116 -12.43 11.40 10.66
CA ARG A 116 -12.50 10.37 11.70
C ARG A 116 -13.26 9.13 11.23
N ILE A 117 -12.94 8.01 11.83
CA ILE A 117 -13.71 6.77 11.69
C ILE A 117 -14.89 6.83 12.65
N LEU A 118 -16.07 6.46 12.18
CA LEU A 118 -17.27 6.34 13.01
C LEU A 118 -17.25 4.96 13.67
N ILE A 119 -17.31 4.96 15.02
CA ILE A 119 -17.23 3.74 15.81
C ILE A 119 -18.46 3.67 16.71
N GLU A 120 -19.19 2.57 16.63
CA GLU A 120 -20.36 2.27 17.43
C GLU A 120 -20.21 0.89 18.05
N ASN A 121 -20.38 0.79 19.36
CA ASN A 121 -20.28 -0.48 20.09
C ASN A 121 -18.98 -1.27 19.80
N GLY A 122 -17.85 -0.53 19.68
CA GLY A 122 -16.54 -1.13 19.39
C GLY A 122 -16.31 -1.55 17.94
N ARG A 123 -17.23 -1.26 17.02
CA ARG A 123 -17.13 -1.58 15.60
C ARG A 123 -17.02 -0.31 14.76
N ALA A 124 -16.14 -0.32 13.75
CA ALA A 124 -16.10 0.72 12.73
C ALA A 124 -17.32 0.58 11.81
N VAL A 125 -18.17 1.62 11.77
CA VAL A 125 -19.43 1.63 11.01
C VAL A 125 -19.42 2.63 9.85
N GLY A 126 -18.33 3.39 9.68
CA GLY A 126 -18.25 4.37 8.60
C GLY A 126 -17.08 5.33 8.76
N VAL A 127 -17.10 6.37 7.95
CA VAL A 127 -16.12 7.45 7.97
C VAL A 127 -16.80 8.81 7.86
N GLN A 128 -16.33 9.77 8.65
CA GLN A 128 -16.65 11.18 8.51
C GLN A 128 -15.56 11.85 7.69
N TRP A 129 -15.97 12.60 6.67
CA TRP A 129 -15.05 13.23 5.73
C TRP A 129 -15.55 14.61 5.30
N ARG A 130 -14.65 15.43 4.82
CA ARG A 130 -14.92 16.80 4.35
C ARG A 130 -14.58 16.89 2.88
N ASP A 131 -15.49 17.49 2.12
CA ASP A 131 -15.27 17.78 0.70
C ASP A 131 -14.39 19.03 0.50
N LYS A 132 -14.09 19.35 -0.76
CA LYS A 132 -13.30 20.53 -1.14
C LYS A 132 -13.96 21.85 -0.70
N ALA A 133 -15.29 21.92 -0.65
CA ALA A 133 -16.03 23.10 -0.22
C ALA A 133 -16.01 23.28 1.31
N GLY A 134 -15.48 22.31 2.05
CA GLY A 134 -15.45 22.31 3.49
C GLY A 134 -16.70 21.71 4.15
N THR A 135 -17.62 21.16 3.35
CA THR A 135 -18.84 20.52 3.88
C THR A 135 -18.51 19.18 4.49
N LEU A 136 -19.10 18.92 5.64
CA LEU A 136 -18.93 17.68 6.37
C LEU A 136 -19.95 16.63 5.91
N HIS A 137 -19.47 15.42 5.65
CA HIS A 137 -20.26 14.28 5.20
C HIS A 137 -19.97 13.06 6.06
N GLN A 138 -20.89 12.09 6.02
CA GLN A 138 -20.70 10.77 6.57
C GLN A 138 -21.01 9.70 5.52
N SER A 139 -20.20 8.64 5.52
CA SER A 139 -20.43 7.46 4.70
C SER A 139 -20.42 6.24 5.61
N HIS A 140 -21.48 5.46 5.58
CA HIS A 140 -21.61 4.25 6.40
C HIS A 140 -21.17 3.01 5.64
N ALA A 141 -20.46 2.11 6.33
CA ALA A 141 -20.01 0.83 5.82
C ALA A 141 -20.96 -0.29 6.29
N ARG A 142 -21.38 -1.14 5.36
CA ARG A 142 -22.15 -2.35 5.67
C ARG A 142 -21.25 -3.52 6.08
N GLY A 143 -20.04 -3.57 5.56
CA GLY A 143 -19.04 -4.59 5.86
C GLY A 143 -17.97 -4.06 6.83
N GLU A 144 -16.95 -3.41 6.31
CA GLU A 144 -15.78 -2.95 7.05
C GLU A 144 -15.29 -1.58 6.57
N VAL A 145 -14.41 -0.96 7.35
CA VAL A 145 -13.68 0.26 6.99
C VAL A 145 -12.21 -0.08 6.86
N ILE A 146 -11.66 0.05 5.65
CA ILE A 146 -10.26 -0.22 5.34
C ILE A 146 -9.49 1.10 5.33
N VAL A 147 -8.46 1.22 6.17
CA VAL A 147 -7.65 2.44 6.28
C VAL A 147 -6.29 2.22 5.64
N THR A 148 -6.01 2.95 4.57
CA THR A 148 -4.75 2.91 3.82
C THR A 148 -4.16 4.31 3.60
N ALA A 149 -4.28 5.19 4.62
CA ALA A 149 -3.88 6.58 4.53
C ALA A 149 -2.36 6.82 4.65
N GLY A 150 -1.57 5.76 4.71
CA GLY A 150 -0.11 5.81 4.84
C GLY A 150 0.37 5.90 6.29
N ALA A 151 1.68 5.74 6.47
CA ALA A 151 2.32 5.59 7.79
C ALA A 151 2.13 6.78 8.72
N LEU A 152 1.98 7.99 8.18
CA LEU A 152 1.80 9.20 9.00
C LEU A 152 0.32 9.54 9.24
N ILE A 153 -0.54 9.36 8.25
CA ILE A 153 -1.93 9.79 8.36
C ILE A 153 -2.82 8.71 9.00
N THR A 154 -2.52 7.42 8.80
CA THR A 154 -3.30 6.35 9.44
C THR A 154 -3.30 6.44 10.96
N PRO A 155 -2.14 6.56 11.67
CA PRO A 155 -2.16 6.72 13.13
C PRO A 155 -2.85 8.01 13.56
N LYS A 156 -2.65 9.12 12.85
CA LYS A 156 -3.37 10.36 13.12
C LYS A 156 -4.89 10.17 13.01
N LEU A 157 -5.38 9.51 11.96
CA LEU A 157 -6.81 9.26 11.76
C LEU A 157 -7.38 8.36 12.87
N LEU A 158 -6.62 7.35 13.30
CA LEU A 158 -6.99 6.49 14.41
C LEU A 158 -7.10 7.30 15.72
N MET A 159 -6.10 8.13 16.05
CA MET A 159 -6.13 8.99 17.25
C MET A 159 -7.29 9.98 17.21
N LEU A 160 -7.55 10.64 16.09
CA LEU A 160 -8.71 11.52 15.92
C LEU A 160 -10.06 10.78 16.08
N SER A 161 -10.04 9.46 15.92
CA SER A 161 -11.21 8.59 16.12
C SER A 161 -11.29 7.99 17.52
N GLY A 162 -10.37 8.38 18.44
CA GLY A 162 -10.33 7.91 19.82
C GLY A 162 -9.56 6.60 20.02
N ILE A 163 -8.75 6.18 19.06
CA ILE A 163 -7.94 4.95 19.13
C ILE A 163 -6.46 5.34 19.23
N GLY A 164 -5.82 5.07 20.37
CA GLY A 164 -4.42 5.38 20.62
C GLY A 164 -4.13 5.50 22.13
N PRO A 165 -2.94 5.99 22.51
CA PRO A 165 -2.55 6.13 23.93
C PRO A 165 -3.55 7.01 24.70
N ALA A 166 -4.21 6.46 25.70
CA ALA A 166 -5.34 7.10 26.38
C ALA A 166 -4.99 8.47 26.97
N ASP A 167 -3.83 8.60 27.60
CA ASP A 167 -3.42 9.86 28.22
C ASP A 167 -3.18 10.95 27.17
N HIS A 168 -2.52 10.61 26.09
CA HIS A 168 -2.30 11.53 24.97
C HIS A 168 -3.63 11.99 24.33
N LEU A 169 -4.59 11.08 24.16
CA LEU A 169 -5.92 11.43 23.65
C LEU A 169 -6.64 12.40 24.58
N ARG A 170 -6.60 12.17 25.90
CA ARG A 170 -7.21 13.06 26.92
C ARG A 170 -6.58 14.45 26.95
N GLU A 171 -5.23 14.54 26.82
CA GLU A 171 -4.52 15.83 26.71
C GLU A 171 -5.03 16.69 25.55
N HIS A 172 -5.46 16.05 24.46
CA HIS A 172 -6.02 16.70 23.28
C HIS A 172 -7.56 16.81 23.28
N GLY A 173 -8.23 16.46 24.37
CA GLY A 173 -9.69 16.52 24.49
C GLY A 173 -10.43 15.49 23.62
N ILE A 174 -9.75 14.42 23.24
CA ILE A 174 -10.33 13.34 22.42
C ILE A 174 -10.85 12.24 23.34
N ALA A 175 -12.13 11.88 23.17
CA ALA A 175 -12.73 10.77 23.90
C ALA A 175 -12.04 9.45 23.55
N VAL A 176 -11.62 8.68 24.56
CA VAL A 176 -10.94 7.40 24.37
C VAL A 176 -11.97 6.32 24.03
N VAL A 177 -11.82 5.72 22.86
CA VAL A 177 -12.59 4.56 22.40
C VAL A 177 -11.79 3.27 22.65
N ALA A 178 -10.50 3.31 22.39
CA ALA A 178 -9.58 2.20 22.65
C ALA A 178 -8.20 2.73 23.02
N ASP A 179 -7.66 2.21 24.11
CA ASP A 179 -6.29 2.47 24.57
C ASP A 179 -5.33 1.46 23.92
N LEU A 180 -4.29 1.93 23.22
CA LEU A 180 -3.31 1.12 22.49
C LEU A 180 -1.88 1.61 22.80
#